data_ca8b0d5f3977b84ee30f754c01dd33b6
#
_entry.id   ca8b0d5f3977b84ee30f754c01dd33b6
#
_cell.length_a   1.000
_cell.length_b   1.000
_cell.length_c   1.000
_cell.angle_alpha   90.00
_cell.angle_beta   90.00
_cell.angle_gamma   90.00
#
_symmetry.space_group_name_H-M   'P 1'
#
loop_
_entity.id
_entity.type
_entity.pdbx_description
1 polymer ?
#
loop_
_entity_poly.entity_id
_entity_poly.type
_entity_poly.pdbx_seq_one_letter_code
_entity_poly.pdbx_strand_id
1 'polypeptide(L)'
;MPIKDRLHRSELAVPGSNPRMLEKASTLGADLVFMDLEDAVAYGEKDAARKNVIHALNHHDWSRCAVSVRINGLDTPYCYRDIVEVVEQAGQRIDTLLVPKVNAPSDLIFVVMLLSQIEAAKGLKPIGIHALIETARGMVHINDIAATCPERLEALVFGVADFSASIQARVTTMGGANPD
;
A
#
# COMPACT_ATOMS: atom_id res chain seq x y z
N MET A 1 2.93 -17.61 10.50
CA MET A 1 2.78 -18.32 9.21
C MET A 1 3.91 -17.89 8.30
N PRO A 2 4.45 -18.75 7.44
CA PRO A 2 5.45 -18.28 6.48
C PRO A 2 4.81 -17.25 5.54
N ILE A 3 5.60 -16.24 5.19
CA ILE A 3 5.28 -15.26 4.15
C ILE A 3 4.89 -16.04 2.89
N LYS A 4 3.77 -15.69 2.30
CA LYS A 4 3.31 -16.36 1.08
C LYS A 4 4.20 -15.92 -0.07
N ASP A 5 4.85 -16.86 -0.76
CA ASP A 5 5.53 -16.57 -2.01
C ASP A 5 4.47 -16.11 -3.03
N ARG A 6 4.48 -14.81 -3.32
CA ARG A 6 3.60 -14.19 -4.32
C ARG A 6 4.43 -13.76 -5.51
N LEU A 7 3.86 -13.83 -6.69
CA LEU A 7 4.50 -13.28 -7.89
C LEU A 7 4.34 -11.75 -7.89
N HIS A 8 5.42 -11.06 -8.18
CA HIS A 8 5.49 -9.60 -8.28
C HIS A 8 6.17 -9.14 -9.57
N ARG A 9 5.97 -9.86 -10.68
CA ARG A 9 6.56 -9.52 -11.99
C ARG A 9 5.91 -8.28 -12.59
N SER A 10 4.62 -8.06 -12.25
CA SER A 10 3.85 -6.91 -12.68
C SER A 10 2.95 -6.42 -11.56
N GLU A 11 3.03 -5.13 -11.27
CA GLU A 11 2.19 -4.44 -10.28
C GLU A 11 1.41 -3.32 -10.98
N LEU A 12 0.10 -3.33 -10.80
CA LEU A 12 -0.81 -2.34 -11.38
C LEU A 12 -1.33 -1.41 -10.31
N ALA A 13 -1.00 -0.12 -10.41
CA ALA A 13 -1.56 0.93 -9.58
C ALA A 13 -2.92 1.38 -10.11
N VAL A 14 -3.92 1.47 -9.23
CA VAL A 14 -5.27 1.88 -9.59
C VAL A 14 -5.82 2.91 -8.59
N PRO A 15 -6.20 4.13 -9.03
CA PRO A 15 -6.74 5.12 -8.12
C PRO A 15 -8.09 4.67 -7.54
N GLY A 16 -8.21 4.69 -6.22
CA GLY A 16 -9.43 4.33 -5.49
C GLY A 16 -10.61 5.27 -5.80
N SER A 17 -10.34 6.47 -6.30
CA SER A 17 -11.36 7.42 -6.73
C SER A 17 -12.07 7.03 -8.03
N ASN A 18 -11.58 6.03 -8.78
CA ASN A 18 -12.13 5.66 -10.08
C ASN A 18 -12.72 4.25 -10.11
N PRO A 19 -14.04 4.08 -9.88
CA PRO A 19 -14.69 2.76 -9.85
C PRO A 19 -14.52 1.95 -11.14
N ARG A 20 -14.52 2.60 -12.31
CA ARG A 20 -14.37 1.90 -13.60
C ARG A 20 -12.97 1.32 -13.78
N MET A 21 -11.94 2.04 -13.28
CA MET A 21 -10.57 1.51 -13.32
C MET A 21 -10.40 0.37 -12.33
N LEU A 22 -11.01 0.43 -11.16
CA LEU A 22 -11.02 -0.65 -10.18
C LEU A 22 -11.66 -1.92 -10.76
N GLU A 23 -12.84 -1.80 -11.39
CA GLU A 23 -13.50 -2.92 -12.07
C GLU A 23 -12.61 -3.51 -13.18
N LYS A 24 -12.08 -2.66 -14.07
CA LYS A 24 -11.22 -3.11 -15.16
C LYS A 24 -9.96 -3.81 -14.67
N ALA A 25 -9.34 -3.34 -13.60
CA ALA A 25 -8.10 -3.88 -13.06
C ALA A 25 -8.22 -5.35 -12.67
N SER A 26 -9.38 -5.80 -12.18
CA SER A 26 -9.62 -7.20 -11.81
C SER A 26 -9.50 -8.16 -13.00
N THR A 27 -9.53 -7.65 -14.24
CA THR A 27 -9.51 -8.46 -15.48
C THR A 27 -8.20 -8.39 -16.25
N LEU A 28 -7.25 -7.52 -15.86
CA LEU A 28 -6.05 -7.24 -16.67
C LEU A 28 -4.89 -8.24 -16.49
N GLY A 29 -4.94 -9.14 -15.53
CA GLY A 29 -3.96 -10.21 -15.37
C GLY A 29 -2.59 -9.77 -14.85
N ALA A 30 -2.52 -8.65 -14.12
CA ALA A 30 -1.33 -8.31 -13.34
C ALA A 30 -1.12 -9.34 -12.21
N ASP A 31 0.12 -9.55 -11.79
CA ASP A 31 0.39 -10.42 -10.63
C ASP A 31 -0.12 -9.81 -9.32
N LEU A 32 -0.01 -8.48 -9.21
CA LEU A 32 -0.53 -7.70 -8.09
C LEU A 32 -1.25 -6.45 -8.57
N VAL A 33 -2.38 -6.16 -7.96
CA VAL A 33 -3.09 -4.88 -8.13
C VAL A 33 -3.07 -4.16 -6.79
N PHE A 34 -2.54 -2.94 -6.74
CA PHE A 34 -2.74 -2.10 -5.57
C PHE A 34 -3.72 -0.96 -5.84
N MET A 35 -4.73 -0.88 -4.96
CA MET A 35 -5.74 0.17 -4.96
C MET A 35 -5.23 1.34 -4.14
N ASP A 36 -5.11 2.49 -4.78
CA ASP A 36 -4.48 3.65 -4.19
C ASP A 36 -5.49 4.57 -3.49
N LEU A 37 -5.24 4.83 -2.21
CA LEU A 37 -5.97 5.84 -1.42
C LEU A 37 -5.13 7.10 -1.18
N GLU A 38 -3.86 7.09 -1.59
CA GLU A 38 -2.91 8.17 -1.32
C GLU A 38 -2.82 9.15 -2.51
N ASP A 39 -1.68 9.22 -3.17
CA ASP A 39 -1.34 10.30 -4.12
C ASP A 39 -2.25 10.36 -5.35
N ALA A 40 -2.77 9.24 -5.82
CA ALA A 40 -3.70 9.23 -6.96
C ALA A 40 -5.14 9.66 -6.59
N VAL A 41 -5.37 10.08 -5.35
CA VAL A 41 -6.70 10.49 -4.85
C VAL A 41 -6.64 11.90 -4.29
N ALA A 42 -7.44 12.80 -4.83
CA ALA A 42 -7.54 14.18 -4.35
C ALA A 42 -8.05 14.24 -2.89
N TYR A 43 -7.63 15.27 -2.16
CA TYR A 43 -7.92 15.42 -0.72
C TYR A 43 -9.42 15.32 -0.41
N GLY A 44 -10.28 15.97 -1.21
CA GLY A 44 -11.72 15.95 -1.01
C GLY A 44 -12.42 14.64 -1.41
N GLU A 45 -11.68 13.70 -2.03
CA GLU A 45 -12.22 12.43 -2.52
C GLU A 45 -11.81 11.22 -1.65
N LYS A 46 -10.99 11.42 -0.61
CA LYS A 46 -10.44 10.32 0.22
C LYS A 46 -11.52 9.39 0.78
N ASP A 47 -12.59 9.95 1.33
CA ASP A 47 -13.69 9.15 1.90
C ASP A 47 -14.49 8.40 0.82
N ALA A 48 -14.70 9.02 -0.35
CA ALA A 48 -15.36 8.36 -1.47
C ALA A 48 -14.49 7.24 -2.05
N ALA A 49 -13.19 7.48 -2.20
CA ALA A 49 -12.23 6.49 -2.69
C ALA A 49 -12.17 5.26 -1.77
N ARG A 50 -12.18 5.45 -0.44
CA ARG A 50 -12.22 4.36 0.52
C ARG A 50 -13.45 3.48 0.32
N LYS A 51 -14.63 4.08 0.16
CA LYS A 51 -15.88 3.36 -0.12
C LYS A 51 -15.82 2.60 -1.44
N ASN A 52 -15.26 3.20 -2.48
CA ASN A 52 -15.09 2.55 -3.78
C ASN A 52 -14.16 1.34 -3.69
N VAL A 53 -13.04 1.46 -2.96
CA VAL A 53 -12.10 0.36 -2.73
C VAL A 53 -12.78 -0.78 -1.98
N ILE A 54 -13.50 -0.49 -0.89
CA ILE A 54 -14.27 -1.50 -0.14
C ILE A 54 -15.30 -2.19 -1.05
N HIS A 55 -16.00 -1.41 -1.87
CA HIS A 55 -16.96 -1.96 -2.82
C HIS A 55 -16.27 -2.88 -3.84
N ALA A 56 -15.19 -2.41 -4.45
CA ALA A 56 -14.45 -3.18 -5.46
C ALA A 56 -13.91 -4.51 -4.89
N LEU A 57 -13.34 -4.48 -3.69
CA LEU A 57 -12.83 -5.66 -2.99
C LEU A 57 -13.93 -6.71 -2.78
N ASN A 58 -15.13 -6.30 -2.45
CA ASN A 58 -16.23 -7.20 -2.12
C ASN A 58 -17.03 -7.69 -3.33
N HIS A 59 -17.00 -6.98 -4.48
CA HIS A 59 -17.92 -7.25 -5.59
C HIS A 59 -17.22 -7.68 -6.90
N HIS A 60 -15.89 -7.50 -7.02
CA HIS A 60 -15.16 -7.99 -8.21
C HIS A 60 -14.38 -9.26 -7.91
N ASP A 61 -14.03 -10.01 -8.95
CA ASP A 61 -13.24 -11.23 -8.85
C ASP A 61 -11.74 -10.92 -8.87
N TRP A 62 -11.07 -11.09 -7.74
CA TRP A 62 -9.63 -10.91 -7.55
C TRP A 62 -8.86 -12.22 -7.46
N SER A 63 -9.47 -13.36 -7.85
CA SER A 63 -8.85 -14.69 -7.70
C SER A 63 -7.57 -14.89 -8.53
N ARG A 64 -7.33 -14.02 -9.53
CA ARG A 64 -6.24 -14.14 -10.48
C ARG A 64 -5.00 -13.31 -10.14
N CYS A 65 -5.07 -12.44 -9.14
CA CYS A 65 -3.97 -11.57 -8.72
C CYS A 65 -3.91 -11.44 -7.21
N ALA A 66 -2.75 -11.06 -6.70
CA ALA A 66 -2.66 -10.56 -5.33
C ALA A 66 -3.25 -9.14 -5.26
N VAL A 67 -3.83 -8.81 -4.12
CA VAL A 67 -4.48 -7.53 -3.88
C VAL A 67 -3.82 -6.78 -2.74
N SER A 68 -3.41 -5.57 -3.02
CA SER A 68 -2.87 -4.61 -2.05
C SER A 68 -3.73 -3.36 -1.97
N VAL A 69 -3.69 -2.67 -0.84
CA VAL A 69 -4.26 -1.32 -0.70
C VAL A 69 -3.17 -0.38 -0.23
N ARG A 70 -2.88 0.67 -0.99
CA ARG A 70 -2.01 1.74 -0.52
C ARG A 70 -2.82 2.70 0.33
N ILE A 71 -2.52 2.70 1.62
CA ILE A 71 -3.14 3.60 2.60
C ILE A 71 -2.54 5.01 2.50
N ASN A 72 -3.20 6.00 3.08
CA ASN A 72 -2.60 7.33 3.23
C ASN A 72 -1.43 7.32 4.23
N GLY A 73 -0.53 8.30 4.11
CA GLY A 73 0.62 8.44 5.00
C GLY A 73 0.21 8.53 6.48
N LEU A 74 1.10 8.01 7.35
CA LEU A 74 0.85 7.94 8.79
C LEU A 74 0.75 9.32 9.46
N ASP A 75 1.28 10.34 8.82
CA ASP A 75 1.22 11.75 9.22
C ASP A 75 -0.08 12.46 8.83
N THR A 76 -1.01 11.74 8.20
CA THR A 76 -2.29 12.26 7.75
C THR A 76 -3.46 11.82 8.64
N PRO A 77 -4.57 12.57 8.67
CA PRO A 77 -5.77 12.15 9.42
C PRO A 77 -6.55 11.00 8.75
N TYR A 78 -6.08 10.48 7.62
CA TYR A 78 -6.77 9.45 6.84
C TYR A 78 -6.27 8.04 7.13
N CYS A 79 -4.98 7.86 7.44
CA CYS A 79 -4.32 6.58 7.59
C CYS A 79 -5.10 5.59 8.47
N TYR A 80 -5.45 5.99 9.69
CA TYR A 80 -6.14 5.09 10.61
C TYR A 80 -7.53 4.66 10.10
N ARG A 81 -8.23 5.58 9.41
CA ARG A 81 -9.54 5.26 8.80
C ARG A 81 -9.40 4.30 7.64
N ASP A 82 -8.36 4.47 6.83
CA ASP A 82 -8.08 3.55 5.73
C ASP A 82 -7.85 2.14 6.26
N ILE A 83 -7.03 1.98 7.30
CA ILE A 83 -6.77 0.69 7.91
C ILE A 83 -8.06 0.11 8.54
N VAL A 84 -8.71 0.87 9.41
CA VAL A 84 -9.87 0.38 10.15
C VAL A 84 -11.03 0.05 9.21
N GLU A 85 -11.48 1.03 8.41
CA GLU A 85 -12.69 0.86 7.61
C GLU A 85 -12.52 -0.16 6.49
N VAL A 86 -11.35 -0.16 5.81
CA VAL A 86 -11.12 -1.09 4.69
C VAL A 86 -10.92 -2.52 5.21
N VAL A 87 -10.09 -2.68 6.25
CA VAL A 87 -9.79 -4.03 6.77
C VAL A 87 -11.00 -4.64 7.47
N GLU A 88 -11.77 -3.86 8.25
CA GLU A 88 -12.99 -4.38 8.88
C GLU A 88 -14.05 -4.85 7.89
N GLN A 89 -14.16 -4.19 6.73
CA GLN A 89 -15.24 -4.44 5.77
C GLN A 89 -14.82 -5.35 4.60
N ALA A 90 -13.52 -5.43 4.29
CA ALA A 90 -13.02 -6.18 3.13
C ALA A 90 -11.69 -6.91 3.37
N GLY A 91 -11.18 -6.99 4.59
CA GLY A 91 -9.86 -7.54 4.92
C GLY A 91 -9.63 -8.97 4.47
N GLN A 92 -10.68 -9.79 4.38
CA GLN A 92 -10.58 -11.15 3.85
C GLN A 92 -10.14 -11.23 2.38
N ARG A 93 -10.23 -10.10 1.63
CA ARG A 93 -9.87 -9.97 0.22
C ARG A 93 -8.52 -9.31 0.01
N ILE A 94 -7.90 -8.81 1.09
CA ILE A 94 -6.64 -8.07 1.03
C ILE A 94 -5.50 -9.04 1.34
N ASP A 95 -4.51 -9.05 0.47
CA ASP A 95 -3.28 -9.80 0.68
C ASP A 95 -2.24 -8.99 1.44
N THR A 96 -2.07 -7.70 1.07
CA THR A 96 -1.08 -6.81 1.69
C THR A 96 -1.61 -5.38 1.83
N LEU A 97 -1.07 -4.62 2.79
CA LEU A 97 -1.14 -3.16 2.79
C LEU A 97 0.18 -2.58 2.30
N LEU A 98 0.11 -1.63 1.38
CA LEU A 98 1.26 -0.82 0.97
C LEU A 98 1.28 0.44 1.84
N VAL A 99 2.29 0.53 2.71
CA VAL A 99 2.48 1.64 3.65
C VAL A 99 3.41 2.67 3.02
N PRO A 100 2.93 3.87 2.68
CA PRO A 100 3.75 4.90 2.06
C PRO A 100 4.62 5.62 3.08
N LYS A 101 5.69 6.26 2.59
CA LYS A 101 6.55 7.19 3.34
C LYS A 101 7.05 6.63 4.68
N VAL A 102 7.41 5.33 4.69
CA VAL A 102 7.96 4.68 5.89
C VAL A 102 9.30 5.30 6.24
N ASN A 103 9.41 5.85 7.45
CA ASN A 103 10.57 6.59 7.92
C ASN A 103 11.36 5.88 9.02
N ALA A 104 10.71 4.97 9.74
CA ALA A 104 11.31 4.27 10.88
C ALA A 104 10.57 2.94 11.17
N PRO A 105 11.18 2.03 11.94
CA PRO A 105 10.54 0.80 12.44
C PRO A 105 9.18 1.03 13.13
N SER A 106 9.07 2.13 13.89
CA SER A 106 7.83 2.50 14.60
C SER A 106 6.62 2.62 13.68
N ASP A 107 6.83 3.01 12.43
CA ASP A 107 5.76 3.20 11.46
C ASP A 107 5.10 1.86 11.12
N LEU A 108 5.92 0.83 10.89
CA LEU A 108 5.42 -0.53 10.66
C LEU A 108 4.82 -1.15 11.92
N ILE A 109 5.44 -0.91 13.08
CA ILE A 109 4.92 -1.41 14.37
C ILE A 109 3.50 -0.89 14.62
N PHE A 110 3.25 0.40 14.38
CA PHE A 110 1.91 0.98 14.50
C PHE A 110 0.89 0.27 13.60
N VAL A 111 1.22 0.09 12.32
CA VAL A 111 0.32 -0.57 11.36
C VAL A 111 0.07 -2.02 11.76
N VAL A 112 1.11 -2.77 12.13
CA VAL A 112 1.00 -4.18 12.56
C VAL A 112 0.14 -4.33 13.81
N MET A 113 0.33 -3.45 14.79
CA MET A 113 -0.47 -3.50 16.03
C MET A 113 -1.95 -3.24 15.76
N LEU A 114 -2.27 -2.26 14.91
CA LEU A 114 -3.65 -1.95 14.54
C LEU A 114 -4.28 -3.09 13.73
N LEU A 115 -3.57 -3.61 12.72
CA LEU A 115 -4.00 -4.77 11.93
C LEU A 115 -4.28 -5.98 12.82
N SER A 116 -3.38 -6.31 13.75
CA SER A 116 -3.52 -7.48 14.62
C SER A 116 -4.78 -7.42 15.48
N GLN A 117 -5.16 -6.22 15.94
CA GLN A 117 -6.41 -6.03 16.71
C GLN A 117 -7.64 -6.26 15.84
N ILE A 118 -7.66 -5.71 14.61
CA ILE A 118 -8.78 -5.87 13.69
C ILE A 118 -8.91 -7.33 13.25
N GLU A 119 -7.79 -7.95 12.89
CA GLU A 119 -7.74 -9.36 12.46
C GLU A 119 -8.27 -10.29 13.55
N ALA A 120 -7.85 -10.07 14.81
CA ALA A 120 -8.35 -10.84 15.94
C ALA A 120 -9.86 -10.64 16.15
N ALA A 121 -10.33 -9.40 16.06
CA ALA A 121 -11.75 -9.07 16.26
C ALA A 121 -12.65 -9.63 15.14
N LYS A 122 -12.13 -9.71 13.91
CA LYS A 122 -12.89 -10.13 12.72
C LYS A 122 -12.61 -11.57 12.28
N GLY A 123 -11.68 -12.28 12.93
CA GLY A 123 -11.27 -13.62 12.54
C GLY A 123 -10.58 -13.68 11.17
N LEU A 124 -9.83 -12.63 10.81
CA LEU A 124 -9.13 -12.54 9.54
C LEU A 124 -7.77 -13.26 9.59
N LYS A 125 -7.30 -13.67 8.43
CA LYS A 125 -5.89 -14.10 8.27
C LYS A 125 -4.98 -12.88 8.38
N PRO A 126 -3.73 -13.07 8.85
CA PRO A 126 -2.75 -11.98 8.85
C PRO A 126 -2.54 -11.39 7.46
N ILE A 127 -2.66 -10.07 7.36
CA ILE A 127 -2.42 -9.29 6.14
C ILE A 127 -0.94 -8.91 6.11
N GLY A 128 -0.26 -9.15 4.97
CA GLY A 128 1.13 -8.77 4.77
C GLY A 128 1.34 -7.27 4.64
N ILE A 129 2.58 -6.84 4.68
CA ILE A 129 2.96 -5.42 4.54
C ILE A 129 4.00 -5.28 3.44
N HIS A 130 3.78 -4.32 2.56
CA HIS A 130 4.79 -3.73 1.69
C HIS A 130 5.16 -2.35 2.24
N ALA A 131 6.42 -2.10 2.50
CA ALA A 131 6.91 -0.82 2.99
C ALA A 131 7.47 0.00 1.82
N LEU A 132 6.89 1.17 1.55
CA LEU A 132 7.35 2.06 0.50
C LEU A 132 8.43 2.99 1.07
N ILE A 133 9.66 2.79 0.62
CA ILE A 133 10.84 3.56 0.99
C ILE A 133 11.02 4.69 -0.03
N GLU A 134 10.61 5.87 0.34
CA GLU A 134 10.52 7.02 -0.58
C GLU A 134 10.87 8.35 0.11
N THR A 135 11.58 8.27 1.22
CA THR A 135 12.11 9.45 1.92
C THR A 135 13.58 9.25 2.26
N ALA A 136 14.33 10.35 2.37
CA ALA A 136 15.72 10.31 2.81
C ALA A 136 15.86 9.63 4.19
N ARG A 137 14.92 9.92 5.10
CA ARG A 137 14.90 9.32 6.44
C ARG A 137 14.64 7.82 6.40
N GLY A 138 13.67 7.36 5.61
CA GLY A 138 13.38 5.94 5.44
C GLY A 138 14.58 5.19 4.85
N MET A 139 15.29 5.80 3.90
CA MET A 139 16.51 5.21 3.34
C MET A 139 17.63 5.07 4.37
N VAL A 140 17.82 6.03 5.28
CA VAL A 140 18.80 5.95 6.37
C VAL A 140 18.47 4.80 7.33
N HIS A 141 17.21 4.52 7.56
CA HIS A 141 16.74 3.47 8.49
C HIS A 141 16.36 2.16 7.81
N ILE A 142 16.68 1.97 6.53
CA ILE A 142 16.20 0.82 5.73
C ILE A 142 16.53 -0.54 6.35
N ASN A 143 17.69 -0.70 6.94
CA ASN A 143 18.09 -1.96 7.58
C ASN A 143 17.22 -2.28 8.81
N ASP A 144 16.94 -1.28 9.63
CA ASP A 144 16.10 -1.44 10.81
C ASP A 144 14.64 -1.68 10.42
N ILE A 145 14.16 -0.98 9.37
CA ILE A 145 12.83 -1.19 8.79
C ILE A 145 12.72 -2.62 8.26
N ALA A 146 13.72 -3.10 7.50
CA ALA A 146 13.73 -4.44 6.92
C ALA A 146 13.75 -5.54 7.98
N ALA A 147 14.35 -5.28 9.14
CA ALA A 147 14.37 -6.22 10.27
C ALA A 147 13.10 -6.20 11.13
N THR A 148 12.20 -5.23 10.88
CA THR A 148 11.00 -5.03 11.67
C THR A 148 9.85 -5.90 11.16
N CYS A 149 9.18 -6.61 12.06
CA CYS A 149 7.99 -7.43 11.76
C CYS A 149 8.21 -8.43 10.61
N PRO A 150 9.27 -9.26 10.67
CA PRO A 150 9.67 -10.15 9.57
C PRO A 150 8.59 -11.19 9.21
N GLU A 151 7.65 -11.43 10.11
CA GLU A 151 6.50 -12.32 9.87
C GLU A 151 5.39 -11.67 9.02
N ARG A 152 5.49 -10.36 8.78
CA ARG A 152 4.50 -9.56 8.05
C ARG A 152 5.05 -8.78 6.87
N LEU A 153 6.32 -8.34 6.97
CA LEU A 153 6.97 -7.54 5.92
C LEU A 153 7.34 -8.45 4.74
N GLU A 154 6.60 -8.31 3.63
CA GLU A 154 6.80 -9.12 2.42
C GLU A 154 7.71 -8.45 1.39
N ALA A 155 7.71 -7.11 1.33
CA ALA A 155 8.51 -6.36 0.38
C ALA A 155 8.92 -4.98 0.87
N LEU A 156 10.07 -4.51 0.40
CA LEU A 156 10.47 -3.12 0.39
C LEU A 156 10.31 -2.60 -1.03
N VAL A 157 9.53 -1.55 -1.22
CA VAL A 157 9.27 -0.91 -2.50
C VAL A 157 9.98 0.44 -2.54
N PHE A 158 10.71 0.73 -3.60
CA PHE A 158 11.40 2.02 -3.72
C PHE A 158 10.57 3.02 -4.51
N GLY A 159 10.19 4.14 -3.87
CA GLY A 159 9.44 5.23 -4.48
C GLY A 159 10.36 6.35 -4.99
N VAL A 160 10.84 6.22 -6.24
CA VAL A 160 11.87 7.11 -6.79
C VAL A 160 11.45 8.59 -6.87
N ALA A 161 10.19 8.89 -7.14
CA ALA A 161 9.70 10.26 -7.30
C ALA A 161 9.77 11.04 -5.99
N ASP A 162 9.13 10.52 -4.96
CA ASP A 162 9.11 11.15 -3.63
C ASP A 162 10.49 11.12 -2.98
N PHE A 163 11.26 10.05 -3.19
CA PHE A 163 12.65 10.01 -2.72
C PHE A 163 13.47 11.15 -3.34
N SER A 164 13.38 11.35 -4.66
CA SER A 164 14.09 12.43 -5.34
C SER A 164 13.68 13.82 -4.83
N ALA A 165 12.38 14.01 -4.57
CA ALA A 165 11.88 15.24 -3.94
C ALA A 165 12.41 15.40 -2.50
N SER A 166 12.42 14.33 -1.73
CA SER A 166 12.89 14.31 -0.33
C SER A 166 14.36 14.72 -0.18
N ILE A 167 15.21 14.34 -1.13
CA ILE A 167 16.64 14.73 -1.16
C ILE A 167 16.90 16.02 -1.94
N GLN A 168 15.85 16.71 -2.41
CA GLN A 168 15.95 17.92 -3.23
C GLN A 168 16.82 17.71 -4.48
N ALA A 169 16.64 16.56 -5.16
CA ALA A 169 17.37 16.26 -6.39
C ALA A 169 17.08 17.31 -7.49
N ARG A 170 18.10 17.66 -8.28
CA ARG A 170 17.95 18.64 -9.36
C ARG A 170 17.02 18.18 -10.48
N VAL A 171 16.99 16.87 -10.72
CA VAL A 171 16.16 16.25 -11.75
C VAL A 171 15.26 15.22 -11.08
N THR A 172 13.96 15.37 -11.29
CA THR A 172 12.94 14.46 -10.79
C THR A 172 12.23 13.70 -11.92
N THR A 173 12.73 13.83 -13.17
CA THR A 173 12.14 13.19 -14.34
C THR A 173 12.48 11.69 -14.33
N MET A 174 11.45 10.87 -14.23
CA MET A 174 11.61 9.41 -14.35
C MET A 174 11.77 9.00 -15.81
N GLY A 175 12.82 8.20 -16.11
CA GLY A 175 13.00 7.57 -17.41
C GLY A 175 13.45 8.49 -18.55
N GLY A 176 13.86 9.72 -18.27
CA GLY A 176 14.45 10.62 -19.24
C GLY A 176 15.98 10.46 -19.33
N ALA A 177 16.57 10.79 -20.48
CA ALA A 177 18.01 11.02 -20.54
C ALA A 177 18.34 12.19 -19.62
N ASN A 178 19.32 11.99 -18.72
CA ASN A 178 19.79 13.07 -17.85
C ASN A 178 20.39 14.15 -18.76
N PRO A 179 19.82 15.35 -18.87
CA PRO A 179 20.52 16.43 -19.52
C PRO A 179 21.64 16.84 -18.56
N ASP A 180 22.87 16.72 -18.97
CA ASP A 180 24.09 17.07 -18.25
C ASP A 180 24.03 18.43 -17.52
#